data_72920e2e1768112b9b53937611a931ab
#
_entry.id   72920e2e1768112b9b53937611a931ab
#
_cell.length_a   1.000
_cell.length_b   1.000
_cell.length_c   1.000
_cell.angle_alpha   90.00
_cell.angle_beta   90.00
_cell.angle_gamma   90.00
#
_symmetry.space_group_name_H-M   'P 1'
#
loop_
_entity.id
_entity.type
_entity.pdbx_description
1 polymer ?
#
loop_
_entity_poly.entity_id
_entity_poly.type
_entity_poly.pdbx_seq_one_letter_code
_entity_poly.pdbx_strand_id
1 'polypeptide(L)'
;MLKDCCFIHKKNIEYLKAKGKKKELIYNEVDLYNCFEHMEYMPINEVVEIDSNFKVEYRNNSHVLGSCNATFYIKEYNQNRWKTVVYTSDMGSQINYKYTPYLKEQDIPTKCNLFISEATYSNNDREMTNKMAKEDRRELLNIVKEGLLNGRRILLPVFAFSKAQTMATFLIENLQNEQWFIDGGFEIIMDGLLMNNINNVYSRVLDGEDKERFDRVMASNRIKIIKEYPQTIEFLKEHKPSIILASSGFLENGKISIYLPYIVGCSKDVVVINGYCSQDCEGSIANKLLNEKQKTITFNMEGEKRTVYKRCKIYQQKSWSSHISNKELKELYANLDCDKILIHHCDEENKERFIEECKEYLRDNNKTTPITAVSKCATRFKV
;
A
#
# COMPACT_ATOMS: atom_id res chain seq x y z
N MET A 1 -9.08 -8.51 6.53
CA MET A 1 -8.06 -7.64 7.16
C MET A 1 -8.29 -7.48 8.67
N LEU A 2 -9.40 -6.91 9.17
CA LEU A 2 -9.60 -6.70 10.61
C LEU A 2 -9.44 -7.98 11.45
N LYS A 3 -9.98 -9.11 10.99
CA LYS A 3 -9.79 -10.43 11.66
C LYS A 3 -8.32 -10.85 11.72
N ASP A 4 -7.58 -10.62 10.63
CA ASP A 4 -6.16 -10.94 10.54
C ASP A 4 -5.33 -10.05 11.47
N CYS A 5 -5.64 -8.74 11.50
CA CYS A 5 -5.03 -7.80 12.45
C CYS A 5 -5.28 -8.19 13.91
N CYS A 6 -6.51 -8.60 14.25
CA CYS A 6 -6.86 -9.06 15.60
C CYS A 6 -6.03 -10.30 15.99
N PHE A 7 -5.91 -11.27 15.09
CA PHE A 7 -5.10 -12.48 15.30
C PHE A 7 -3.61 -12.16 15.51
N ILE A 8 -3.03 -11.30 14.66
CA ILE A 8 -1.62 -10.88 14.79
C ILE A 8 -1.40 -10.14 16.11
N HIS A 9 -2.31 -9.24 16.47
CA HIS A 9 -2.24 -8.48 17.71
C HIS A 9 -2.26 -9.39 18.93
N LYS A 10 -3.16 -10.37 18.96
CA LYS A 10 -3.25 -11.37 20.02
C LYS A 10 -1.95 -12.16 20.17
N LYS A 11 -1.40 -12.68 19.05
CA LYS A 11 -0.10 -13.38 19.08
C LYS A 11 1.04 -12.50 19.57
N ASN A 12 1.10 -11.25 19.16
CA ASN A 12 2.13 -10.32 19.63
C ASN A 12 2.04 -10.07 21.13
N ILE A 13 0.84 -10.00 21.69
CA ILE A 13 0.64 -9.84 23.13
C ILE A 13 1.03 -11.10 23.90
N GLU A 14 0.67 -12.29 23.41
CA GLU A 14 1.10 -13.56 23.98
C GLU A 14 2.63 -13.66 24.04
N TYR A 15 3.31 -13.29 22.96
CA TYR A 15 4.77 -13.22 22.89
C TYR A 15 5.37 -12.21 23.90
N LEU A 16 4.77 -11.01 24.03
CA LEU A 16 5.21 -9.99 24.98
C LEU A 16 5.00 -10.44 26.44
N LYS A 17 3.87 -11.09 26.72
CA LYS A 17 3.58 -11.68 28.05
C LYS A 17 4.60 -12.76 28.41
N ALA A 18 4.95 -13.63 27.47
CA ALA A 18 6.00 -14.63 27.68
C ALA A 18 7.38 -14.03 27.99
N LYS A 19 7.61 -12.78 27.59
CA LYS A 19 8.81 -11.98 27.93
C LYS A 19 8.66 -11.09 29.17
N GLY A 20 7.62 -11.32 30.00
CA GLY A 20 7.37 -10.55 31.21
C GLY A 20 6.88 -9.11 31.00
N LYS A 21 6.51 -8.74 29.76
CA LYS A 21 5.99 -7.41 29.45
C LYS A 21 4.46 -7.42 29.55
N LYS A 22 3.91 -6.51 30.35
CA LYS A 22 2.46 -6.28 30.40
C LYS A 22 2.04 -5.40 29.22
N LYS A 23 1.20 -5.94 28.36
CA LYS A 23 0.51 -5.19 27.31
C LYS A 23 -0.90 -5.76 27.15
N GLU A 24 -1.89 -4.89 27.06
CA GLU A 24 -3.29 -5.27 26.91
C GLU A 24 -3.71 -5.25 25.44
N LEU A 25 -4.73 -6.03 25.10
CA LEU A 25 -5.36 -5.97 23.78
C LEU A 25 -6.08 -4.63 23.63
N ILE A 26 -5.89 -3.97 22.50
CA ILE A 26 -6.63 -2.75 22.15
C ILE A 26 -8.08 -3.11 21.83
N TYR A 27 -8.29 -4.26 21.19
CA TYR A 27 -9.59 -4.86 20.90
C TYR A 27 -9.43 -6.39 20.75
N ASN A 28 -10.50 -7.12 20.99
CA ASN A 28 -10.57 -8.57 20.92
C ASN A 28 -11.60 -9.03 19.87
N GLU A 29 -11.82 -10.34 19.76
CA GLU A 29 -12.74 -10.92 18.78
C GLU A 29 -14.21 -10.50 19.03
N VAL A 30 -14.60 -10.22 20.27
CA VAL A 30 -15.96 -9.78 20.62
C VAL A 30 -16.18 -8.34 20.14
N ASP A 31 -15.21 -7.47 20.39
CA ASP A 31 -15.24 -6.09 19.92
C ASP A 31 -15.30 -6.04 18.37
N LEU A 32 -14.54 -6.92 17.72
CA LEU A 32 -14.57 -7.05 16.27
C LEU A 32 -15.91 -7.54 15.74
N TYR A 33 -16.51 -8.52 16.40
CA TYR A 33 -17.83 -9.03 16.04
C TYR A 33 -18.89 -7.94 16.18
N ASN A 34 -18.90 -7.24 17.33
CA ASN A 34 -19.80 -6.11 17.55
C ASN A 34 -19.61 -5.02 16.50
N CYS A 35 -18.37 -4.72 16.10
CA CYS A 35 -18.09 -3.78 15.03
C CYS A 35 -18.75 -4.21 13.71
N PHE A 36 -18.65 -5.48 13.33
CA PHE A 36 -19.27 -5.98 12.09
C PHE A 36 -20.78 -5.92 12.11
N GLU A 37 -21.41 -6.12 13.26
CA GLU A 37 -22.86 -6.04 13.44
C GLU A 37 -23.42 -4.61 13.24
N HIS A 38 -22.55 -3.58 13.42
CA HIS A 38 -22.89 -2.17 13.25
C HIS A 38 -22.37 -1.57 11.94
N MET A 39 -21.80 -2.40 11.04
CA MET A 39 -21.37 -1.92 9.73
C MET A 39 -22.54 -1.84 8.76
N GLU A 40 -22.70 -0.67 8.16
CA GLU A 40 -23.66 -0.44 7.08
C GLU A 40 -22.93 -0.18 5.77
N TYR A 41 -23.49 -0.64 4.67
CA TYR A 41 -22.96 -0.40 3.33
C TYR A 41 -23.57 0.87 2.76
N MET A 42 -22.73 1.75 2.24
CA MET A 42 -23.18 2.97 1.60
C MET A 42 -22.82 2.97 0.11
N PRO A 43 -23.68 3.51 -0.76
CA PRO A 43 -23.38 3.65 -2.17
C PRO A 43 -22.21 4.65 -2.38
N ILE A 44 -21.51 4.48 -3.50
CA ILE A 44 -20.49 5.45 -3.96
C ILE A 44 -21.17 6.45 -4.88
N ASN A 45 -20.73 7.72 -4.83
CA ASN A 45 -21.24 8.84 -5.64
C ASN A 45 -22.72 9.21 -5.35
N GLU A 46 -23.18 8.91 -4.17
CA GLU A 46 -24.52 9.30 -3.70
C GLU A 46 -24.41 9.97 -2.33
N VAL A 47 -25.19 11.04 -2.14
CA VAL A 47 -25.30 11.71 -0.84
C VAL A 47 -26.29 10.94 0.03
N VAL A 48 -25.80 10.35 1.11
CA VAL A 48 -26.62 9.61 2.08
C VAL A 48 -26.91 10.53 3.27
N GLU A 49 -28.19 10.71 3.59
CA GLU A 49 -28.61 11.41 4.79
C GLU A 49 -28.57 10.48 5.99
N ILE A 50 -27.75 10.81 6.96
CA ILE A 50 -27.64 10.05 8.22
C ILE A 50 -28.70 10.55 9.20
N ASP A 51 -28.82 11.89 9.30
CA ASP A 51 -29.89 12.57 10.03
C ASP A 51 -30.14 13.97 9.43
N SER A 52 -31.05 14.75 10.05
CA SER A 52 -31.41 16.10 9.60
C SER A 52 -30.26 17.12 9.60
N ASN A 53 -29.13 16.81 10.24
CA ASN A 53 -27.99 17.69 10.41
C ASN A 53 -26.69 17.16 9.84
N PHE A 54 -26.71 15.89 9.36
CA PHE A 54 -25.50 15.22 8.90
C PHE A 54 -25.76 14.33 7.69
N LYS A 55 -24.97 14.57 6.62
CA LYS A 55 -24.97 13.73 5.42
C LYS A 55 -23.54 13.36 5.06
N VAL A 56 -23.38 12.26 4.34
CA VAL A 56 -22.08 11.79 3.87
C VAL A 56 -22.17 11.33 2.41
N GLU A 57 -21.08 11.53 1.68
CA GLU A 57 -20.88 11.05 0.31
C GLU A 57 -19.51 10.42 0.19
N TYR A 58 -19.41 9.25 -0.41
CA TYR A 58 -18.15 8.59 -0.72
C TYR A 58 -17.87 8.66 -2.23
N ARG A 59 -16.62 9.02 -2.59
CA ARG A 59 -16.15 9.01 -3.97
C ARG A 59 -14.81 8.30 -4.06
N ASN A 60 -14.53 7.69 -5.23
CA ASN A 60 -13.28 6.99 -5.46
C ASN A 60 -12.06 7.91 -5.31
N ASN A 61 -11.02 7.44 -4.61
CA ASN A 61 -9.77 8.18 -4.43
C ASN A 61 -8.54 7.51 -5.07
N SER A 62 -8.72 6.45 -5.84
CA SER A 62 -7.67 5.75 -6.59
C SER A 62 -6.52 5.15 -5.78
N HIS A 63 -6.60 5.08 -4.45
CA HIS A 63 -5.52 4.50 -3.66
C HIS A 63 -5.44 2.98 -3.82
N VAL A 64 -6.54 2.29 -3.56
CA VAL A 64 -6.74 0.85 -3.75
C VAL A 64 -8.18 0.58 -4.17
N LEU A 65 -8.49 -0.63 -4.63
CA LEU A 65 -9.85 -1.01 -5.00
C LEU A 65 -10.81 -0.81 -3.81
N GLY A 66 -11.85 0.01 -4.01
CA GLY A 66 -12.85 0.34 -2.98
C GLY A 66 -12.43 1.42 -1.98
N SER A 67 -11.24 2.03 -2.15
CA SER A 67 -10.84 3.17 -1.33
C SER A 67 -11.55 4.45 -1.79
N CYS A 68 -12.02 5.22 -0.80
CA CYS A 68 -12.82 6.43 -1.05
C CYS A 68 -12.31 7.61 -0.24
N ASN A 69 -12.51 8.81 -0.77
CA ASN A 69 -12.62 10.01 0.04
C ASN A 69 -14.05 10.14 0.59
N ALA A 70 -14.20 10.86 1.69
CA ALA A 70 -15.48 11.12 2.31
C ALA A 70 -15.77 12.61 2.35
N THR A 71 -16.93 13.01 1.85
CA THR A 71 -17.45 14.36 1.99
C THR A 71 -18.54 14.36 3.04
N PHE A 72 -18.32 15.12 4.10
CA PHE A 72 -19.26 15.30 5.19
C PHE A 72 -19.97 16.66 5.02
N TYR A 73 -21.29 16.64 5.04
CA TYR A 73 -22.13 17.80 5.08
C TYR A 73 -22.68 17.93 6.49
N ILE A 74 -22.32 19.01 7.18
CA ILE A 74 -22.63 19.24 8.59
C ILE A 74 -23.43 20.54 8.70
N LYS A 75 -24.63 20.50 9.30
CA LYS A 75 -25.46 21.67 9.49
C LYS A 75 -24.97 22.46 10.69
N GLU A 76 -24.73 23.74 10.51
CA GLU A 76 -24.33 24.61 11.60
C GLU A 76 -25.44 24.73 12.64
N TYR A 77 -25.06 24.66 13.93
CA TYR A 77 -26.00 24.78 15.04
C TYR A 77 -26.68 26.15 15.00
N ASN A 78 -28.02 26.16 15.09
CA ASN A 78 -28.87 27.35 15.02
C ASN A 78 -28.81 28.16 13.69
N GLN A 79 -28.23 27.60 12.64
CA GLN A 79 -28.22 28.20 11.31
C GLN A 79 -28.74 27.18 10.27
N ASN A 80 -29.44 27.68 9.27
CA ASN A 80 -29.85 26.80 8.16
C ASN A 80 -28.76 26.74 7.06
N ARG A 81 -27.49 26.63 7.51
CA ARG A 81 -26.32 26.61 6.64
C ARG A 81 -25.58 25.30 6.80
N TRP A 82 -25.15 24.74 5.69
CA TRP A 82 -24.34 23.54 5.63
C TRP A 82 -22.86 23.90 5.48
N LYS A 83 -22.01 23.24 6.24
CA LYS A 83 -20.56 23.20 6.09
C LYS A 83 -20.15 21.90 5.43
N THR A 84 -19.19 21.97 4.53
CA THR A 84 -18.68 20.81 3.82
C THR A 84 -17.25 20.52 4.25
N VAL A 85 -17.00 19.30 4.69
CA VAL A 85 -15.66 18.79 5.06
C VAL A 85 -15.31 17.64 4.14
N VAL A 86 -14.22 17.76 3.41
CA VAL A 86 -13.67 16.67 2.59
C VAL A 86 -12.52 16.02 3.34
N TYR A 87 -12.61 14.72 3.54
CA TYR A 87 -11.55 13.87 4.10
C TYR A 87 -11.05 12.93 3.01
N THR A 88 -9.82 13.10 2.60
CA THR A 88 -9.30 12.38 1.42
C THR A 88 -9.04 10.90 1.68
N SER A 89 -8.83 10.49 2.95
CA SER A 89 -8.17 9.21 3.24
C SER A 89 -6.81 9.16 2.53
N ASP A 90 -6.22 7.98 2.36
CA ASP A 90 -5.01 7.80 1.54
C ASP A 90 -5.40 7.93 0.07
N MET A 91 -4.77 8.86 -0.66
CA MET A 91 -5.08 9.15 -2.06
C MET A 91 -4.16 8.44 -3.04
N GLY A 92 -4.70 8.02 -4.15
CA GLY A 92 -3.93 7.49 -5.26
C GLY A 92 -3.26 8.58 -6.11
N SER A 93 -2.11 8.23 -6.72
CA SER A 93 -1.46 9.08 -7.72
C SER A 93 -2.21 9.02 -9.06
N GLN A 94 -2.46 10.16 -9.68
CA GLN A 94 -3.05 10.27 -11.02
C GLN A 94 -2.17 9.65 -12.12
N ILE A 95 -0.88 9.57 -11.89
CA ILE A 95 0.06 8.92 -12.79
C ILE A 95 0.00 7.41 -12.61
N ASN A 96 0.08 6.96 -11.37
CA ASN A 96 0.19 5.53 -11.08
C ASN A 96 -1.10 4.76 -11.35
N TYR A 97 -2.29 5.36 -11.17
CA TYR A 97 -3.53 4.64 -11.44
C TYR A 97 -3.63 4.16 -12.89
N LYS A 98 -3.12 4.93 -13.86
CA LYS A 98 -3.11 4.58 -15.30
C LYS A 98 -2.37 3.28 -15.61
N TYR A 99 -1.45 2.90 -14.72
CA TYR A 99 -0.65 1.68 -14.83
C TYR A 99 -1.03 0.61 -13.81
N THR A 100 -2.05 0.88 -12.99
CA THR A 100 -2.48 -0.02 -11.92
C THR A 100 -3.82 -0.63 -12.30
N PRO A 101 -3.88 -1.93 -12.64
CA PRO A 101 -5.11 -2.60 -12.98
C PRO A 101 -6.20 -2.41 -11.91
N TYR A 102 -7.44 -2.36 -12.35
CA TYR A 102 -8.65 -2.32 -11.50
C TYR A 102 -8.86 -1.02 -10.73
N LEU A 103 -8.01 -0.01 -10.87
CA LEU A 103 -8.23 1.30 -10.28
C LEU A 103 -8.90 2.24 -11.27
N LYS A 104 -9.84 3.03 -10.78
CA LYS A 104 -10.48 4.13 -11.52
C LYS A 104 -9.80 5.44 -11.18
N GLU A 105 -9.94 6.43 -12.05
CA GLU A 105 -9.48 7.80 -11.79
C GLU A 105 -10.11 8.34 -10.51
N GLN A 106 -9.32 9.10 -9.74
CA GLN A 106 -9.84 9.71 -8.52
C GLN A 106 -10.89 10.78 -8.83
N ASP A 107 -11.92 10.83 -7.98
CA ASP A 107 -12.94 11.87 -7.98
C ASP A 107 -12.92 12.58 -6.61
N ILE A 108 -12.15 13.65 -6.51
CA ILE A 108 -11.97 14.39 -5.26
C ILE A 108 -12.67 15.73 -5.38
N PRO A 109 -13.65 16.04 -4.51
CA PRO A 109 -14.31 17.33 -4.49
C PRO A 109 -13.33 18.46 -4.18
N THR A 110 -13.33 19.49 -5.02
CA THR A 110 -12.42 20.63 -4.88
C THR A 110 -13.05 21.82 -4.17
N LYS A 111 -14.37 21.79 -3.91
CA LYS A 111 -15.09 22.87 -3.22
C LYS A 111 -15.59 22.39 -1.86
N CYS A 112 -15.09 23.05 -0.79
CA CYS A 112 -15.47 22.70 0.59
C CYS A 112 -15.09 23.82 1.56
N ASN A 113 -15.52 23.72 2.82
CA ASN A 113 -15.03 24.61 3.87
C ASN A 113 -13.72 24.12 4.47
N LEU A 114 -13.60 22.81 4.70
CA LEU A 114 -12.38 22.19 5.22
C LEU A 114 -11.96 21.02 4.35
N PHE A 115 -10.71 21.03 3.92
CA PHE A 115 -10.09 19.94 3.20
C PHE A 115 -9.06 19.25 4.10
N ILE A 116 -9.30 17.98 4.46
CA ILE A 116 -8.40 17.18 5.31
C ILE A 116 -7.67 16.20 4.40
N SER A 117 -6.37 16.37 4.25
CA SER A 117 -5.55 15.69 3.26
C SER A 117 -4.46 14.84 3.88
N GLU A 118 -4.22 13.67 3.28
CA GLU A 118 -2.97 12.95 3.50
C GLU A 118 -1.77 13.71 2.93
N ALA A 119 -0.57 13.42 3.42
CA ALA A 119 0.70 13.86 2.85
C ALA A 119 1.84 12.85 3.11
N THR A 120 1.60 11.58 2.81
CA THR A 120 2.58 10.50 2.96
C THR A 120 3.89 10.81 2.26
N TYR A 121 3.83 11.45 1.09
CA TYR A 121 5.01 11.91 0.34
C TYR A 121 5.26 13.41 0.48
N SER A 122 5.29 13.89 1.71
CA SER A 122 5.70 15.25 2.05
C SER A 122 7.18 15.54 1.82
N ASN A 123 8.01 14.52 1.59
CA ASN A 123 9.41 14.68 1.21
C ASN A 123 9.55 14.89 -0.31
N ASN A 124 10.52 15.72 -0.73
CA ASN A 124 10.73 16.09 -2.13
C ASN A 124 11.25 14.96 -3.03
N ASP A 125 11.55 13.79 -2.49
CA ASP A 125 12.32 12.76 -3.19
C ASP A 125 11.49 11.94 -4.18
N ARG A 126 10.23 12.31 -4.42
CA ARG A 126 9.33 11.48 -5.23
C ARG A 126 8.52 12.25 -6.25
N GLU A 127 9.22 12.81 -7.24
CA GLU A 127 8.55 13.12 -8.49
C GLU A 127 8.43 11.86 -9.35
N MET A 128 7.22 11.57 -9.82
CA MET A 128 6.96 10.49 -10.77
C MET A 128 6.30 11.07 -12.02
N THR A 129 6.87 10.81 -13.17
CA THR A 129 6.28 11.15 -14.46
C THR A 129 5.81 9.90 -15.19
N ASN A 130 4.93 10.05 -16.17
CA ASN A 130 4.51 8.92 -17.01
C ASN A 130 5.69 8.19 -17.67
N LYS A 131 6.72 8.92 -18.08
CA LYS A 131 7.94 8.35 -18.65
C LYS A 131 8.69 7.50 -17.63
N MET A 132 8.93 8.07 -16.45
CA MET A 132 9.62 7.38 -15.34
C MET A 132 8.87 6.13 -14.91
N ALA A 133 7.54 6.19 -14.80
CA ALA A 133 6.73 5.03 -14.44
C ALA A 133 6.83 3.89 -15.46
N LYS A 134 6.83 4.22 -16.76
CA LYS A 134 7.01 3.22 -17.82
C LYS A 134 8.41 2.60 -17.81
N GLU A 135 9.44 3.40 -17.63
CA GLU A 135 10.84 2.96 -17.59
C GLU A 135 11.09 2.04 -16.38
N ASP A 136 10.64 2.43 -15.20
CA ASP A 136 10.77 1.65 -13.97
C ASP A 136 10.06 0.28 -14.08
N ARG A 137 8.87 0.23 -14.67
CA ARG A 137 8.15 -1.03 -14.91
C ARG A 137 8.81 -1.91 -15.95
N ARG A 138 9.37 -1.33 -17.01
CA ARG A 138 10.16 -2.07 -18.00
C ARG A 138 11.44 -2.63 -17.38
N GLU A 139 12.09 -1.87 -16.50
CA GLU A 139 13.25 -2.35 -15.76
C GLU A 139 12.90 -3.56 -14.90
N LEU A 140 11.76 -3.57 -14.22
CA LEU A 140 11.29 -4.75 -13.48
C LEU A 140 11.20 -5.98 -14.37
N LEU A 141 10.64 -5.87 -15.57
CA LEU A 141 10.56 -6.99 -16.52
C LEU A 141 11.94 -7.48 -16.94
N ASN A 142 12.90 -6.59 -17.14
CA ASN A 142 14.29 -6.93 -17.47
C ASN A 142 14.98 -7.66 -16.30
N ILE A 143 14.80 -7.18 -15.06
CA ILE A 143 15.33 -7.83 -13.84
C ILE A 143 14.74 -9.25 -13.72
N VAL A 144 13.43 -9.38 -13.95
CA VAL A 144 12.73 -10.67 -13.91
C VAL A 144 13.27 -11.61 -14.98
N LYS A 145 13.37 -11.15 -16.22
CA LYS A 145 13.88 -11.95 -17.35
C LYS A 145 15.32 -12.42 -17.07
N GLU A 146 16.22 -11.48 -16.78
CA GLU A 146 17.63 -11.81 -16.47
C GLU A 146 17.72 -12.78 -15.28
N GLY A 147 16.96 -12.52 -14.23
CA GLY A 147 16.98 -13.35 -13.03
C GLY A 147 16.54 -14.77 -13.32
N LEU A 148 15.37 -14.98 -13.92
CA LEU A 148 14.83 -16.31 -14.21
C LEU A 148 15.71 -17.12 -15.16
N LEU A 149 16.20 -16.50 -16.23
CA LEU A 149 17.10 -17.17 -17.19
C LEU A 149 18.45 -17.57 -16.57
N ASN A 150 18.88 -16.89 -15.51
CA ASN A 150 20.06 -17.24 -14.72
C ASN A 150 19.75 -18.18 -13.52
N GLY A 151 18.59 -18.81 -13.51
CA GLY A 151 18.21 -19.76 -12.48
C GLY A 151 17.95 -19.16 -11.10
N ARG A 152 17.50 -17.89 -11.03
CA ARG A 152 17.30 -17.14 -9.78
C ARG A 152 15.85 -17.16 -9.32
N ARG A 153 15.65 -17.11 -8.01
CA ARG A 153 14.35 -16.74 -7.42
C ARG A 153 14.32 -15.22 -7.27
N ILE A 154 13.16 -14.62 -7.55
CA ILE A 154 12.95 -13.18 -7.51
C ILE A 154 11.85 -12.90 -6.49
N LEU A 155 12.23 -12.35 -5.35
CA LEU A 155 11.32 -12.00 -4.27
C LEU A 155 10.82 -10.57 -4.45
N LEU A 156 9.52 -10.43 -4.57
CA LEU A 156 8.78 -9.18 -4.66
C LEU A 156 7.93 -9.02 -3.39
N PRO A 157 8.39 -8.26 -2.39
CA PRO A 157 7.58 -7.92 -1.23
C PRO A 157 6.35 -7.12 -1.66
N VAL A 158 5.16 -7.58 -1.29
CA VAL A 158 3.90 -6.94 -1.67
C VAL A 158 2.94 -6.90 -0.50
N PHE A 159 2.09 -5.87 -0.46
CA PHE A 159 0.92 -5.93 0.42
C PHE A 159 -0.07 -6.95 -0.13
N ALA A 160 -0.68 -7.73 0.75
CA ALA A 160 -1.64 -8.77 0.38
C ALA A 160 -2.87 -8.19 -0.32
N PHE A 161 -3.23 -6.94 0.00
CA PHE A 161 -4.32 -6.19 -0.61
C PHE A 161 -3.78 -5.21 -1.66
N SER A 162 -4.38 -5.21 -2.82
CA SER A 162 -4.10 -4.37 -3.99
C SER A 162 -2.75 -4.66 -4.67
N LYS A 163 -1.62 -4.58 -3.98
CA LYS A 163 -0.29 -4.75 -4.60
C LYS A 163 -0.04 -6.14 -5.14
N ALA A 164 -0.45 -7.17 -4.43
CA ALA A 164 -0.31 -8.55 -4.88
C ALA A 164 -1.09 -8.79 -6.18
N GLN A 165 -2.35 -8.34 -6.23
CA GLN A 165 -3.23 -8.47 -7.38
C GLN A 165 -2.70 -7.66 -8.59
N THR A 166 -2.31 -6.41 -8.35
CA THR A 166 -1.71 -5.54 -9.37
C THR A 166 -0.44 -6.13 -9.96
N MET A 167 0.46 -6.62 -9.10
CA MET A 167 1.74 -7.20 -9.53
C MET A 167 1.53 -8.51 -10.29
N ALA A 168 0.66 -9.39 -9.81
CA ALA A 168 0.32 -10.63 -10.51
C ALA A 168 -0.25 -10.36 -11.90
N THR A 169 -1.20 -9.40 -12.00
CA THR A 169 -1.79 -9.01 -13.29
C THR A 169 -0.72 -8.46 -14.24
N PHE A 170 0.10 -7.52 -13.76
CA PHE A 170 1.17 -6.95 -14.57
C PHE A 170 2.15 -8.01 -15.09
N LEU A 171 2.58 -8.91 -14.22
CA LEU A 171 3.53 -9.96 -14.60
C LEU A 171 2.92 -10.96 -15.60
N ILE A 172 1.71 -11.42 -15.35
CA ILE A 172 1.04 -12.37 -16.27
C ILE A 172 0.83 -11.73 -17.65
N GLU A 173 0.31 -10.52 -17.71
CA GLU A 173 0.04 -9.86 -19.00
C GLU A 173 1.28 -9.60 -19.83
N ASN A 174 2.43 -9.39 -19.19
CA ASN A 174 3.69 -9.13 -19.90
C ASN A 174 4.55 -10.40 -20.13
N LEU A 175 4.33 -11.48 -19.39
CA LEU A 175 5.24 -12.63 -19.44
C LEU A 175 4.62 -13.91 -19.96
N GLN A 176 3.31 -14.14 -19.81
CA GLN A 176 2.70 -15.44 -20.12
C GLN A 176 2.84 -15.87 -21.58
N ASN A 177 2.98 -14.93 -22.51
CA ASN A 177 3.14 -15.18 -23.95
C ASN A 177 4.59 -15.07 -24.43
N GLU A 178 5.52 -14.75 -23.54
CA GLU A 178 6.94 -14.69 -23.86
C GLU A 178 7.52 -16.10 -23.99
N GLN A 179 8.09 -16.44 -25.15
CA GLN A 179 8.58 -17.79 -25.45
C GLN A 179 9.59 -18.26 -24.40
N TRP A 180 10.53 -17.40 -23.98
CA TRP A 180 11.52 -17.72 -22.95
C TRP A 180 10.89 -18.06 -21.59
N PHE A 181 9.74 -17.44 -21.26
CA PHE A 181 9.02 -17.69 -20.00
C PHE A 181 8.27 -19.03 -20.07
N ILE A 182 7.72 -19.35 -21.24
CA ILE A 182 7.03 -20.60 -21.51
C ILE A 182 8.02 -21.77 -21.47
N ASP A 183 9.11 -21.68 -22.22
CA ASP A 183 10.13 -22.75 -22.36
C ASP A 183 10.84 -23.02 -21.02
N GLY A 184 11.07 -21.99 -20.22
CA GLY A 184 11.65 -22.13 -18.88
C GLY A 184 10.71 -22.73 -17.84
N GLY A 185 9.42 -22.89 -18.15
CA GLY A 185 8.43 -23.43 -17.22
C GLY A 185 8.29 -22.58 -15.94
N PHE A 186 8.55 -21.25 -16.04
CA PHE A 186 8.57 -20.37 -14.90
C PHE A 186 7.18 -20.11 -14.32
N GLU A 187 7.13 -19.88 -13.02
CA GLU A 187 5.90 -19.68 -12.25
C GLU A 187 5.96 -18.39 -11.43
N ILE A 188 4.79 -17.85 -11.15
CA ILE A 188 4.55 -16.75 -10.20
C ILE A 188 3.90 -17.34 -8.97
N ILE A 189 4.60 -17.29 -7.86
CA ILE A 189 4.15 -17.83 -6.58
C ILE A 189 3.48 -16.72 -5.79
N MET A 190 2.21 -16.87 -5.48
CA MET A 190 1.48 -15.99 -4.57
C MET A 190 1.34 -16.68 -3.22
N ASP A 191 2.13 -16.26 -2.22
CA ASP A 191 2.15 -16.93 -0.91
C ASP A 191 1.47 -16.10 0.18
N GLY A 192 0.33 -16.57 0.64
CA GLY A 192 -0.39 -16.03 1.78
C GLY A 192 -1.89 -16.32 1.74
N LEU A 193 -2.42 -16.83 2.87
CA LEU A 193 -3.86 -17.09 3.01
C LEU A 193 -4.68 -15.80 2.85
N LEU A 194 -4.24 -14.68 3.47
CA LEU A 194 -4.91 -13.39 3.34
C LEU A 194 -4.94 -12.92 1.88
N MET A 195 -3.83 -13.07 1.15
CA MET A 195 -3.73 -12.73 -0.27
C MET A 195 -4.75 -13.52 -1.11
N ASN A 196 -4.86 -14.83 -0.85
CA ASN A 196 -5.85 -15.67 -1.51
C ASN A 196 -7.29 -15.28 -1.17
N ASN A 197 -7.57 -14.95 0.08
CA ASN A 197 -8.90 -14.48 0.49
C ASN A 197 -9.26 -13.15 -0.19
N ILE A 198 -8.30 -12.26 -0.37
CA ILE A 198 -8.47 -10.99 -1.10
C ILE A 198 -8.71 -11.26 -2.59
N ASN A 199 -8.02 -12.23 -3.21
CA ASN A 199 -8.31 -12.61 -4.59
C ASN A 199 -9.78 -13.03 -4.76
N ASN A 200 -10.33 -13.78 -3.80
CA ASN A 200 -11.75 -14.15 -3.81
C ASN A 200 -12.68 -12.93 -3.66
N VAL A 201 -12.26 -11.88 -2.95
CA VAL A 201 -13.02 -10.63 -2.87
C VAL A 201 -12.98 -9.91 -4.22
N TYR A 202 -11.80 -9.80 -4.85
CA TYR A 202 -11.66 -9.19 -6.18
C TYR A 202 -12.59 -9.85 -7.20
N SER A 203 -12.60 -11.19 -7.31
CA SER A 203 -13.50 -11.92 -8.22
C SER A 203 -15.00 -11.67 -7.96
N ARG A 204 -15.38 -11.23 -6.75
CA ARG A 204 -16.77 -10.95 -6.39
C ARG A 204 -17.18 -9.49 -6.60
N VAL A 205 -16.24 -8.55 -6.42
CA VAL A 205 -16.57 -7.11 -6.43
C VAL A 205 -16.24 -6.43 -7.75
N LEU A 206 -15.35 -7.02 -8.55
CA LEU A 206 -15.10 -6.56 -9.90
C LEU A 206 -16.26 -6.96 -10.82
N ASP A 207 -16.52 -6.14 -11.82
CA ASP A 207 -17.53 -6.35 -12.85
C ASP A 207 -16.98 -6.13 -14.26
N GLY A 208 -17.75 -6.47 -15.28
CA GLY A 208 -17.43 -6.26 -16.68
C GLY A 208 -16.02 -6.74 -17.07
N GLU A 209 -15.33 -5.95 -17.85
CA GLU A 209 -14.00 -6.26 -18.40
C GLU A 209 -12.94 -6.43 -17.30
N ASP A 210 -13.01 -5.68 -16.20
CA ASP A 210 -12.08 -5.79 -15.09
C ASP A 210 -12.20 -7.15 -14.39
N LYS A 211 -13.41 -7.66 -14.24
CA LYS A 211 -13.66 -9.00 -13.69
C LYS A 211 -13.10 -10.09 -14.61
N GLU A 212 -13.43 -10.03 -15.89
CA GLU A 212 -12.94 -11.01 -16.89
C GLU A 212 -11.41 -11.02 -16.95
N ARG A 213 -10.81 -9.84 -16.91
CA ARG A 213 -9.36 -9.65 -16.87
C ARG A 213 -8.74 -10.31 -15.63
N PHE A 214 -9.31 -10.04 -14.46
CA PHE A 214 -8.81 -10.57 -13.19
C PHE A 214 -8.95 -12.09 -13.14
N ASP A 215 -10.12 -12.62 -13.45
CA ASP A 215 -10.40 -14.06 -13.42
C ASP A 215 -9.49 -14.81 -14.42
N ARG A 216 -9.26 -14.28 -15.63
CA ARG A 216 -8.32 -14.83 -16.60
C ARG A 216 -6.88 -14.86 -16.07
N VAL A 217 -6.44 -13.79 -15.40
CA VAL A 217 -5.10 -13.72 -14.80
C VAL A 217 -4.97 -14.76 -13.69
N MET A 218 -5.93 -14.84 -12.77
CA MET A 218 -5.87 -15.76 -11.65
C MET A 218 -6.03 -17.24 -12.07
N ALA A 219 -6.68 -17.50 -13.21
CA ALA A 219 -6.79 -18.83 -13.80
C ALA A 219 -5.54 -19.25 -14.62
N SER A 220 -4.55 -18.39 -14.76
CA SER A 220 -3.32 -18.73 -15.48
C SER A 220 -2.60 -19.90 -14.82
N ASN A 221 -2.20 -20.89 -15.63
CA ASN A 221 -1.39 -22.03 -15.17
C ASN A 221 0.04 -21.63 -14.72
N ARG A 222 0.39 -20.35 -14.89
CA ARG A 222 1.66 -19.77 -14.41
C ARG A 222 1.55 -19.22 -12.99
N ILE A 223 0.35 -19.10 -12.43
CA ILE A 223 0.16 -18.69 -11.03
C ILE A 223 0.01 -19.93 -10.15
N LYS A 224 0.85 -20.01 -9.13
CA LYS A 224 0.74 -21.01 -8.05
C LYS A 224 0.44 -20.31 -6.74
N ILE A 225 -0.66 -20.68 -6.10
CA ILE A 225 -1.07 -20.11 -4.81
C ILE A 225 -0.63 -21.03 -3.69
N ILE A 226 0.15 -20.49 -2.76
CA ILE A 226 0.57 -21.17 -1.51
C ILE A 226 -0.23 -20.55 -0.35
N LYS A 227 -0.88 -21.39 0.45
CA LYS A 227 -1.72 -20.95 1.58
C LYS A 227 -1.10 -21.27 2.92
N GLU A 228 -0.42 -22.39 3.03
CA GLU A 228 0.02 -22.98 4.29
C GLU A 228 1.54 -22.88 4.47
N TYR A 229 1.98 -22.83 5.72
CA TYR A 229 3.39 -22.74 6.08
C TYR A 229 4.23 -23.94 5.58
N PRO A 230 3.80 -25.21 5.72
CA PRO A 230 4.57 -26.35 5.22
C PRO A 230 4.87 -26.25 3.71
N GLN A 231 3.89 -25.82 2.92
CA GLN A 231 4.06 -25.63 1.47
C GLN A 231 5.11 -24.55 1.15
N THR A 232 5.17 -23.47 1.94
CA THR A 232 6.20 -22.43 1.81
C THR A 232 7.59 -23.00 2.04
N ILE A 233 7.76 -23.84 3.08
CA ILE A 233 9.05 -24.45 3.40
C ILE A 233 9.48 -25.47 2.35
N GLU A 234 8.55 -26.26 1.85
CA GLU A 234 8.80 -27.22 0.76
C GLU A 234 9.28 -26.48 -0.50
N PHE A 235 8.54 -25.46 -0.92
CA PHE A 235 8.90 -24.62 -2.06
C PHE A 235 10.30 -23.98 -1.91
N LEU A 236 10.64 -23.49 -0.71
CA LEU A 236 11.96 -22.92 -0.44
C LEU A 236 13.11 -23.93 -0.61
N LYS A 237 12.87 -25.22 -0.34
CA LYS A 237 13.85 -26.29 -0.50
C LYS A 237 14.11 -26.66 -1.96
N GLU A 238 13.13 -26.50 -2.83
CA GLU A 238 13.23 -26.86 -4.25
C GLU A 238 14.20 -25.95 -5.03
N HIS A 239 14.48 -24.75 -4.55
CA HIS A 239 15.31 -23.74 -5.25
C HIS A 239 14.91 -23.46 -6.72
N LYS A 240 13.66 -23.73 -7.08
CA LYS A 240 13.14 -23.55 -8.43
C LYS A 240 13.12 -22.07 -8.81
N PRO A 241 13.68 -21.67 -9.98
CA PRO A 241 13.59 -20.30 -10.46
C PRO A 241 12.13 -19.87 -10.61
N SER A 242 11.77 -18.77 -9.98
CA SER A 242 10.37 -18.32 -9.90
C SER A 242 10.27 -16.87 -9.45
N ILE A 243 9.12 -16.27 -9.67
CA ILE A 243 8.77 -14.96 -9.12
C ILE A 243 7.92 -15.21 -7.86
N ILE A 244 8.30 -14.62 -6.73
CA ILE A 244 7.64 -14.84 -5.44
C ILE A 244 7.00 -13.53 -4.98
N LEU A 245 5.68 -13.52 -4.88
CA LEU A 245 4.89 -12.44 -4.29
C LEU A 245 4.54 -12.85 -2.85
N ALA A 246 5.14 -12.18 -1.86
CA ALA A 246 4.93 -12.48 -0.46
C ALA A 246 4.64 -11.22 0.37
N SER A 247 3.70 -11.30 1.30
CA SER A 247 3.38 -10.22 2.23
C SER A 247 4.21 -10.31 3.52
N SER A 248 4.59 -9.21 4.15
CA SER A 248 4.14 -7.85 3.95
C SER A 248 5.11 -7.05 3.04
N GLY A 249 4.56 -6.01 2.42
CA GLY A 249 5.32 -5.08 1.57
C GLY A 249 6.38 -4.27 2.32
N PHE A 250 6.27 -4.13 3.65
CA PHE A 250 7.29 -3.49 4.51
C PHE A 250 8.47 -4.41 4.88
N LEU A 251 8.53 -5.64 4.34
CA LEU A 251 9.54 -6.65 4.64
C LEU A 251 9.56 -7.12 6.12
N GLU A 252 8.56 -6.75 6.88
CA GLU A 252 8.41 -7.13 8.28
C GLU A 252 7.10 -7.89 8.48
N ASN A 253 7.16 -8.95 9.29
CA ASN A 253 6.03 -9.83 9.57
C ASN A 253 5.46 -10.55 8.33
N GLY A 254 4.49 -11.43 8.55
CA GLY A 254 3.86 -12.20 7.47
C GLY A 254 4.79 -13.19 6.76
N LYS A 255 4.40 -13.65 5.59
CA LYS A 255 5.14 -14.65 4.81
C LYS A 255 6.52 -14.19 4.36
N ILE A 256 6.69 -12.89 4.13
CA ILE A 256 7.98 -12.31 3.73
C ILE A 256 9.10 -12.61 4.73
N SER A 257 8.79 -12.65 6.03
CA SER A 257 9.76 -12.95 7.08
C SER A 257 10.31 -14.38 7.01
N ILE A 258 9.60 -15.28 6.35
CA ILE A 258 10.05 -16.65 6.10
C ILE A 258 11.01 -16.67 4.91
N TYR A 259 10.69 -15.95 3.82
CA TYR A 259 11.49 -15.93 2.60
C TYR A 259 12.81 -15.19 2.74
N LEU A 260 12.80 -14.02 3.39
CA LEU A 260 13.94 -13.12 3.44
C LEU A 260 15.25 -13.76 3.90
N PRO A 261 15.31 -14.51 5.00
CA PRO A 261 16.57 -15.12 5.45
C PRO A 261 17.21 -16.08 4.44
N TYR A 262 16.38 -16.81 3.68
CA TYR A 262 16.84 -17.74 2.66
C TYR A 262 17.29 -17.02 1.38
N ILE A 263 16.48 -16.06 0.92
CA ILE A 263 16.73 -15.29 -0.32
C ILE A 263 17.94 -14.36 -0.14
N VAL A 264 17.99 -13.61 0.97
CA VAL A 264 19.07 -12.64 1.25
C VAL A 264 20.43 -13.35 1.37
N GLY A 265 20.45 -14.56 1.93
CA GLY A 265 21.69 -15.36 2.08
C GLY A 265 22.17 -16.04 0.81
N CYS A 266 21.42 -16.04 -0.27
CA CYS A 266 21.72 -16.73 -1.52
C CYS A 266 22.23 -15.75 -2.59
N SER A 267 23.45 -15.94 -3.10
CA SER A 267 24.05 -15.07 -4.13
C SER A 267 23.36 -15.17 -5.51
N LYS A 268 22.60 -16.24 -5.72
CA LYS A 268 21.82 -16.45 -6.96
C LYS A 268 20.48 -15.73 -6.94
N ASP A 269 19.96 -15.32 -5.79
CA ASP A 269 18.60 -14.78 -5.67
C ASP A 269 18.57 -13.26 -5.79
N VAL A 270 17.36 -12.73 -5.93
CA VAL A 270 17.08 -11.32 -6.14
C VAL A 270 15.96 -10.87 -5.21
N VAL A 271 16.10 -9.70 -4.60
CA VAL A 271 15.02 -8.98 -3.91
C VAL A 271 14.75 -7.71 -4.68
N VAL A 272 13.48 -7.46 -5.05
CA VAL A 272 13.06 -6.20 -5.65
C VAL A 272 12.07 -5.52 -4.71
N ILE A 273 12.52 -4.46 -4.06
CA ILE A 273 11.72 -3.69 -3.13
C ILE A 273 10.77 -2.79 -3.91
N ASN A 274 9.46 -2.96 -3.71
CA ASN A 274 8.43 -2.27 -4.46
C ASN A 274 7.72 -1.25 -3.59
N GLY A 275 7.93 0.03 -3.85
CA GLY A 275 7.22 1.10 -3.19
C GLY A 275 8.00 1.79 -2.08
N TYR A 276 7.27 2.49 -1.23
CA TYR A 276 7.82 3.29 -0.14
C TYR A 276 8.34 2.37 0.97
N CYS A 277 9.60 2.58 1.32
CA CYS A 277 10.17 2.11 2.56
C CYS A 277 10.54 3.36 3.33
N SER A 278 9.93 3.58 4.48
CA SER A 278 10.27 4.74 5.32
C SER A 278 11.79 4.75 5.55
N GLN A 279 12.44 5.82 5.09
CA GLN A 279 13.88 6.00 5.33
C GLN A 279 14.15 6.33 6.79
N ASP A 280 13.14 6.84 7.48
CA ASP A 280 13.22 7.31 8.86
C ASP A 280 13.25 6.18 9.91
N CYS A 281 12.98 4.94 9.48
CA CYS A 281 13.17 3.76 10.33
C CYS A 281 14.59 3.20 10.15
N GLU A 282 15.61 3.81 10.72
CA GLU A 282 17.02 3.32 10.67
C GLU A 282 17.18 1.82 10.96
N GLY A 283 16.25 1.23 11.67
CA GLY A 283 16.23 -0.19 12.00
C GLY A 283 15.49 -1.09 11.01
N SER A 284 14.79 -0.54 10.01
CA SER A 284 13.96 -1.33 9.09
C SER A 284 14.77 -2.31 8.25
N ILE A 285 14.17 -3.46 7.92
CA ILE A 285 14.81 -4.45 7.05
C ILE A 285 15.06 -3.87 5.65
N ALA A 286 14.16 -3.03 5.16
CA ALA A 286 14.30 -2.36 3.87
C ALA A 286 15.56 -1.48 3.82
N ASN A 287 15.75 -0.62 4.80
CA ASN A 287 16.95 0.25 4.88
C ASN A 287 18.23 -0.58 5.01
N LYS A 288 18.21 -1.65 5.81
CA LYS A 288 19.36 -2.56 5.91
C LYS A 288 19.69 -3.24 4.59
N LEU A 289 18.66 -3.61 3.81
CA LEU A 289 18.85 -4.21 2.49
C LEU A 289 19.44 -3.20 1.50
N LEU A 290 18.93 -1.97 1.46
CA LEU A 290 19.38 -0.93 0.54
C LEU A 290 20.74 -0.33 0.91
N ASN A 291 21.12 -0.39 2.19
CA ASN A 291 22.40 0.13 2.63
C ASN A 291 23.57 -0.78 2.17
N GLU A 292 24.34 -0.36 1.20
CA GLU A 292 25.47 -1.12 0.63
C GLU A 292 26.56 -1.44 1.66
N LYS A 293 26.72 -0.60 2.69
CA LYS A 293 27.69 -0.82 3.76
C LYS A 293 27.27 -1.94 4.73
N GLN A 294 25.99 -2.23 4.80
CA GLN A 294 25.44 -3.27 5.66
C GLN A 294 25.70 -4.66 5.04
N LYS A 295 26.59 -5.44 5.62
CA LYS A 295 26.97 -6.76 5.09
C LYS A 295 26.15 -7.92 5.66
N THR A 296 25.53 -7.73 6.82
CA THR A 296 24.74 -8.76 7.49
C THR A 296 23.42 -8.18 7.96
N ILE A 297 22.38 -9.01 7.95
CA ILE A 297 21.04 -8.65 8.45
C ILE A 297 20.59 -9.72 9.45
N THR A 298 20.08 -9.29 10.59
CA THR A 298 19.52 -10.20 11.59
C THR A 298 18.00 -10.25 11.45
N PHE A 299 17.50 -11.45 11.20
CA PHE A 299 16.07 -11.74 11.12
C PHE A 299 15.60 -12.43 12.39
N ASN A 300 14.33 -12.24 12.74
CA ASN A 300 13.68 -13.03 13.80
C ASN A 300 12.91 -14.19 13.14
N MET A 301 13.40 -15.40 13.33
CA MET A 301 12.80 -16.62 12.80
C MET A 301 12.27 -17.45 13.96
N GLU A 302 10.94 -17.59 14.06
CA GLU A 302 10.28 -18.43 15.08
C GLU A 302 10.75 -18.15 16.52
N GLY A 303 11.07 -16.88 16.80
CA GLY A 303 11.55 -16.45 18.12
C GLY A 303 13.08 -16.48 18.29
N GLU A 304 13.81 -17.04 17.33
CA GLU A 304 15.28 -17.04 17.31
C GLU A 304 15.83 -15.96 16.38
N LYS A 305 16.92 -15.32 16.80
CA LYS A 305 17.64 -14.37 15.98
C LYS A 305 18.64 -15.08 15.07
N ARG A 306 18.46 -14.97 13.76
CA ARG A 306 19.37 -15.49 12.75
C ARG A 306 20.03 -14.37 11.96
N THR A 307 21.36 -14.27 12.03
CA THR A 307 22.13 -13.31 11.24
C THR A 307 22.57 -13.95 9.93
N VAL A 308 22.29 -13.27 8.83
CA VAL A 308 22.53 -13.74 7.46
C VAL A 308 23.42 -12.73 6.73
N TYR A 309 24.42 -13.21 5.99
CA TYR A 309 25.19 -12.34 5.08
C TYR A 309 24.34 -11.96 3.88
N LYS A 310 24.34 -10.65 3.56
CA LYS A 310 23.67 -10.10 2.39
C LYS A 310 24.44 -10.49 1.13
N ARG A 311 23.96 -11.47 0.37
CA ARG A 311 24.57 -12.03 -0.83
C ARG A 311 23.74 -11.84 -2.09
N CYS A 312 22.41 -11.72 -1.95
CA CYS A 312 21.49 -11.56 -3.08
C CYS A 312 21.72 -10.20 -3.78
N LYS A 313 21.23 -10.09 -5.02
CA LYS A 313 21.06 -8.79 -5.69
C LYS A 313 19.83 -8.08 -5.12
N ILE A 314 19.92 -6.75 -4.96
CA ILE A 314 18.83 -5.93 -4.43
C ILE A 314 18.55 -4.80 -5.40
N TYR A 315 17.30 -4.62 -5.75
CA TYR A 315 16.80 -3.53 -6.58
C TYR A 315 15.68 -2.80 -5.86
N GLN A 316 15.47 -1.54 -6.20
CA GLN A 316 14.36 -0.73 -5.72
C GLN A 316 13.57 -0.18 -6.89
N GLN A 317 12.26 -0.36 -6.85
CA GLN A 317 11.30 0.15 -7.82
C GLN A 317 10.48 1.28 -7.18
N LYS A 318 10.25 2.35 -7.92
CA LYS A 318 9.57 3.56 -7.40
C LYS A 318 8.13 3.72 -7.90
N SER A 319 7.76 3.15 -9.03
CA SER A 319 6.47 3.35 -9.69
C SER A 319 5.29 2.55 -9.11
N TRP A 320 5.53 1.77 -8.06
CA TRP A 320 4.51 0.88 -7.49
C TRP A 320 3.79 1.44 -6.27
N SER A 321 4.09 2.67 -5.87
CA SER A 321 3.34 3.28 -4.78
C SER A 321 1.92 3.61 -5.19
N SER A 322 1.00 3.48 -4.23
CA SER A 322 -0.38 3.90 -4.41
C SER A 322 -0.60 5.36 -4.03
N HIS A 323 0.26 5.97 -3.22
CA HIS A 323 0.03 7.33 -2.72
C HIS A 323 0.32 8.40 -3.77
N ILE A 324 -0.41 9.48 -3.67
CA ILE A 324 -0.23 10.73 -4.41
C ILE A 324 1.16 11.33 -4.14
N SER A 325 1.79 11.91 -5.15
CA SER A 325 3.11 12.53 -5.01
C SER A 325 3.02 13.93 -4.40
N ASN A 326 4.15 14.44 -3.88
CA ASN A 326 4.28 15.81 -3.37
C ASN A 326 3.82 16.86 -4.41
N LYS A 327 4.23 16.69 -5.65
CA LYS A 327 3.87 17.58 -6.74
C LYS A 327 2.36 17.57 -7.00
N GLU A 328 1.77 16.38 -7.13
CA GLU A 328 0.33 16.23 -7.35
C GLU A 328 -0.49 16.81 -6.18
N LEU A 329 0.01 16.68 -4.92
CA LEU A 329 -0.63 17.30 -3.76
C LEU A 329 -0.66 18.83 -3.86
N LYS A 330 0.47 19.48 -4.21
CA LYS A 330 0.56 20.92 -4.37
C LYS A 330 -0.35 21.41 -5.49
N GLU A 331 -0.38 20.69 -6.62
CA GLU A 331 -1.28 20.98 -7.75
C GLU A 331 -2.76 20.85 -7.33
N LEU A 332 -3.11 19.82 -6.56
CA LEU A 332 -4.44 19.63 -6.00
C LEU A 332 -4.81 20.81 -5.09
N TYR A 333 -3.94 21.20 -4.17
CA TYR A 333 -4.20 22.29 -3.24
C TYR A 333 -4.39 23.64 -3.93
N ALA A 334 -3.66 23.91 -5.00
CA ALA A 334 -3.83 25.12 -5.81
C ALA A 334 -5.17 25.16 -6.55
N ASN A 335 -5.76 24.02 -6.84
CA ASN A 335 -7.06 23.90 -7.51
C ASN A 335 -8.25 23.91 -6.53
N LEU A 336 -8.00 23.87 -5.21
CA LEU A 336 -9.08 23.90 -4.23
C LEU A 336 -9.74 25.28 -4.13
N ASP A 337 -11.06 25.26 -3.94
CA ASP A 337 -11.89 26.37 -3.47
C ASP A 337 -12.36 26.01 -2.06
N CYS A 338 -11.50 26.29 -1.06
CA CYS A 338 -11.77 25.92 0.32
C CYS A 338 -11.29 27.00 1.31
N ASP A 339 -11.92 27.01 2.49
CA ASP A 339 -11.59 28.00 3.53
C ASP A 339 -10.28 27.61 4.25
N LYS A 340 -9.96 26.30 4.32
CA LYS A 340 -8.78 25.78 5.03
C LYS A 340 -8.36 24.40 4.57
N ILE A 341 -7.05 24.15 4.55
CA ILE A 341 -6.44 22.84 4.33
C ILE A 341 -5.81 22.36 5.64
N LEU A 342 -6.12 21.11 6.02
CA LEU A 342 -5.55 20.43 7.17
C LEU A 342 -4.81 19.18 6.72
N ILE A 343 -3.52 19.12 7.00
CA ILE A 343 -2.68 17.96 6.65
C ILE A 343 -2.64 16.97 7.81
N HIS A 344 -2.85 15.70 7.52
CA HIS A 344 -2.59 14.57 8.40
C HIS A 344 -1.80 13.49 7.66
N HIS A 345 -1.47 12.37 8.32
CA HIS A 345 -0.73 11.26 7.73
C HIS A 345 0.52 11.74 6.97
N CYS A 346 1.34 12.51 7.69
CA CYS A 346 2.57 13.13 7.20
C CYS A 346 3.69 12.80 8.17
N ASP A 347 4.89 12.53 7.65
CA ASP A 347 6.08 12.31 8.47
C ASP A 347 6.38 13.57 9.31
N GLU A 348 6.55 13.39 10.61
CA GLU A 348 6.71 14.51 11.56
C GLU A 348 7.89 15.41 11.21
N GLU A 349 9.01 14.80 10.77
CA GLU A 349 10.23 15.52 10.41
C GLU A 349 10.09 16.39 9.15
N ASN A 350 9.20 16.01 8.24
CA ASN A 350 8.97 16.71 6.97
C ASN A 350 7.80 17.70 7.03
N LYS A 351 6.99 17.64 8.04
CA LYS A 351 5.71 18.33 8.16
C LYS A 351 5.82 19.86 7.99
N GLU A 352 6.68 20.49 8.75
CA GLU A 352 6.84 21.94 8.74
C GLU A 352 7.38 22.43 7.38
N ARG A 353 8.41 21.75 6.87
CA ARG A 353 8.97 22.05 5.55
C ARG A 353 7.92 21.94 4.46
N PHE A 354 7.16 20.84 4.44
CA PHE A 354 6.12 20.61 3.43
C PHE A 354 5.01 21.68 3.47
N ILE A 355 4.62 22.11 4.68
CA ILE A 355 3.66 23.18 4.84
C ILE A 355 4.17 24.49 4.24
N GLU A 356 5.43 24.87 4.48
CA GLU A 356 6.01 26.08 3.90
C GLU A 356 6.12 26.00 2.38
N GLU A 357 6.55 24.85 1.83
CA GLU A 357 6.56 24.61 0.39
C GLU A 357 5.16 24.73 -0.24
N CYS A 358 4.13 24.20 0.45
CA CYS A 358 2.74 24.35 -0.01
C CYS A 358 2.28 25.81 0.04
N LYS A 359 2.63 26.57 1.07
CA LYS A 359 2.31 28.00 1.16
C LYS A 359 2.97 28.81 0.03
N GLU A 360 4.23 28.52 -0.28
CA GLU A 360 4.93 29.14 -1.42
C GLU A 360 4.23 28.80 -2.73
N TYR A 361 3.97 27.53 -2.99
CA TYR A 361 3.28 27.08 -4.19
C TYR A 361 1.90 27.70 -4.34
N LEU A 362 1.13 27.81 -3.25
CA LEU A 362 -0.18 28.48 -3.25
C LEU A 362 -0.05 29.97 -3.59
N ARG A 363 0.91 30.69 -3.01
CA ARG A 363 1.18 32.12 -3.33
C ARG A 363 1.54 32.31 -4.80
N ASP A 364 2.38 31.44 -5.35
CA ASP A 364 2.78 31.48 -6.77
C ASP A 364 1.59 31.25 -7.72
N ASN A 365 0.57 30.54 -7.23
CA ASN A 365 -0.70 30.32 -7.94
C ASN A 365 -1.83 31.29 -7.53
N ASN A 366 -1.50 32.44 -6.92
CA ASN A 366 -2.43 33.46 -6.46
C ASN A 366 -3.49 32.95 -5.48
N LYS A 367 -3.14 32.00 -4.63
CA LYS A 367 -3.99 31.46 -3.58
C LYS A 367 -3.48 31.83 -2.19
N THR A 368 -4.42 32.12 -1.29
CA THR A 368 -4.11 32.48 0.11
C THR A 368 -4.74 31.52 1.11
N THR A 369 -5.20 30.36 0.65
CA THR A 369 -5.86 29.37 1.51
C THR A 369 -4.94 28.96 2.67
N PRO A 370 -5.41 29.10 3.93
CA PRO A 370 -4.63 28.68 5.10
C PRO A 370 -4.39 27.18 5.09
N ILE A 371 -3.12 26.81 5.29
CA ILE A 371 -2.70 25.40 5.40
C ILE A 371 -2.03 25.17 6.75
N THR A 372 -2.39 24.08 7.42
CA THR A 372 -1.84 23.66 8.70
C THR A 372 -1.81 22.13 8.79
N ALA A 373 -1.14 21.59 9.80
CA ALA A 373 -1.12 20.13 10.04
C ALA A 373 -1.65 19.78 11.42
N VAL A 374 -2.12 18.54 11.55
CA VAL A 374 -2.43 17.93 12.84
C VAL A 374 -1.12 17.70 13.58
N SER A 375 -0.97 18.32 14.76
CA SER A 375 0.26 18.21 15.56
C SER A 375 0.18 17.14 16.67
N LYS A 376 -1.03 16.85 17.13
CA LYS A 376 -1.27 15.88 18.21
C LYS A 376 -2.63 15.21 18.07
N CYS A 377 -2.74 14.01 18.62
CA CYS A 377 -4.04 13.34 18.77
C CYS A 377 -5.01 14.23 19.57
N ALA A 378 -6.28 14.24 19.17
CA ALA A 378 -7.34 15.06 19.76
C ALA A 378 -7.16 16.60 19.66
N THR A 379 -6.38 17.09 18.67
CA THR A 379 -6.31 18.52 18.36
C THR A 379 -7.68 19.00 17.83
N ARG A 380 -8.18 20.11 18.40
CA ARG A 380 -9.44 20.72 17.96
C ARG A 380 -9.18 21.83 16.96
N PHE A 381 -9.93 21.86 15.88
CA PHE A 381 -9.90 22.91 14.86
C PHE A 381 -11.26 23.58 14.77
N LYS A 382 -11.23 24.90 14.56
CA LYS A 382 -12.44 25.67 14.23
C LYS A 382 -12.57 25.73 12.72
N VAL A 383 -13.71 25.33 12.20
CA VAL A 383 -14.08 25.32 10.78
C VAL A 383 -14.98 26.52 10.46
#